data_b94d6dad17836a659d435e6e3b38be60
#
_entry.id   b94d6dad17836a659d435e6e3b38be60
#
_cell.length_a   1.000
_cell.length_b   1.000
_cell.length_c   1.000
_cell.angle_alpha   90.00
_cell.angle_beta   90.00
_cell.angle_gamma   90.00
#
_symmetry.space_group_name_H-M   'P 1'
#
loop_
_entity.id
_entity.type
_entity.pdbx_description
1 polymer ?
#
loop_
_entity_poly.entity_id
_entity_poly.type
_entity_poly.pdbx_seq_one_letter_code
_entity_poly.pdbx_strand_id
1 'polypeptide(L)'
;MLGYRIRRTLKMGLKSLWMHRLRSALTVLGIVFGVCSVIAMLAIGEGASREAQEQIRQLGSQNIIIRSVKPPEDQKATSERTMLLKYGLTYEDAERIVYTLPNVEVMVSARVFRQDIWSEGRRVDGTIVATVPWHPATANIRVAEGRFFSPDEARVGASVCVLGPGVARELFPIDDPLGRTIRVSDNYYRVIGVVESLGQGTAKPGGESRGSDTDVYIPLPTAQHRFGDVLVKARSGSFEMEEVQLHQIIVKTASLENVIATAEAIRSQLARFHAKE
;
A
#
# COMPACT_ATOMS: atom_id res chain seq x y z
N MET A 1 -45.19 41.44 -37.50
CA MET A 1 -46.42 40.57 -37.56
C MET A 1 -46.16 39.15 -37.02
N LEU A 2 -44.95 38.62 -37.08
CA LEU A 2 -44.62 37.24 -36.65
C LEU A 2 -44.79 37.03 -35.12
N GLY A 3 -44.39 38.00 -34.28
CA GLY A 3 -44.48 37.90 -32.82
C GLY A 3 -45.89 37.82 -32.25
N TYR A 4 -46.86 38.45 -32.92
CA TYR A 4 -48.27 38.43 -32.49
C TYR A 4 -48.91 37.06 -32.74
N ARG A 5 -48.57 36.42 -33.84
CA ARG A 5 -49.04 35.06 -34.19
C ARG A 5 -48.53 34.02 -33.25
N ILE A 6 -47.22 34.09 -32.92
CA ILE A 6 -46.55 33.17 -31.95
C ILE A 6 -47.18 33.30 -30.55
N ARG A 7 -47.43 34.52 -30.10
CA ARG A 7 -48.05 34.77 -28.78
C ARG A 7 -49.49 34.24 -28.69
N ARG A 8 -50.26 34.33 -29.78
CA ARG A 8 -51.63 33.80 -29.87
C ARG A 8 -51.66 32.27 -29.87
N THR A 9 -50.75 31.63 -30.60
CA THR A 9 -50.59 30.15 -30.65
C THR A 9 -50.18 29.61 -29.31
N LEU A 10 -49.20 30.22 -28.64
CA LEU A 10 -48.76 29.87 -27.26
C LEU A 10 -49.92 29.99 -26.24
N LYS A 11 -50.74 31.06 -26.33
CA LYS A 11 -51.86 31.25 -25.42
C LYS A 11 -52.97 30.20 -25.61
N MET A 12 -53.24 29.79 -26.88
CA MET A 12 -54.17 28.71 -27.19
C MET A 12 -53.64 27.34 -26.71
N GLY A 13 -52.35 27.04 -26.89
CA GLY A 13 -51.72 25.82 -26.38
C GLY A 13 -51.77 25.72 -24.87
N LEU A 14 -51.48 26.81 -24.17
CA LEU A 14 -51.53 26.86 -22.70
C LEU A 14 -52.95 26.65 -22.16
N LYS A 15 -53.97 27.26 -22.84
CA LYS A 15 -55.36 27.08 -22.48
C LYS A 15 -55.85 25.65 -22.68
N SER A 16 -55.39 24.96 -23.73
CA SER A 16 -55.68 23.54 -23.98
C SER A 16 -55.09 22.62 -22.93
N LEU A 17 -53.87 22.89 -22.48
CA LEU A 17 -53.23 22.17 -21.37
C LEU A 17 -53.99 22.31 -20.06
N TRP A 18 -54.55 23.50 -19.79
CA TRP A 18 -55.32 23.75 -18.57
C TRP A 18 -56.72 23.07 -18.62
N MET A 19 -57.32 22.89 -19.82
CA MET A 19 -58.59 22.25 -19.97
C MET A 19 -58.52 20.72 -19.74
N HIS A 20 -57.36 20.11 -20.00
CA HIS A 20 -57.13 18.66 -19.79
C HIS A 20 -56.04 18.41 -18.73
N ARG A 21 -56.19 18.99 -17.54
CA ARG A 21 -55.16 19.02 -16.46
C ARG A 21 -54.60 17.64 -16.14
N LEU A 22 -55.46 16.62 -15.99
CA LEU A 22 -55.03 15.26 -15.65
C LEU A 22 -54.13 14.62 -16.72
N ARG A 23 -54.49 14.79 -18.02
CA ARG A 23 -53.70 14.25 -19.12
C ARG A 23 -52.37 14.97 -19.24
N SER A 24 -52.38 16.29 -19.11
CA SER A 24 -51.14 17.09 -19.18
C SER A 24 -50.23 16.81 -18.01
N ALA A 25 -50.78 16.67 -16.80
CA ALA A 25 -50.01 16.31 -15.62
C ALA A 25 -49.37 14.91 -15.75
N LEU A 26 -50.11 13.93 -16.26
CA LEU A 26 -49.62 12.57 -16.45
C LEU A 26 -48.47 12.49 -17.47
N THR A 27 -48.61 13.23 -18.60
CA THR A 27 -47.54 13.27 -19.61
C THR A 27 -46.29 13.99 -19.11
N VAL A 28 -46.43 15.13 -18.41
CA VAL A 28 -45.33 15.86 -17.83
C VAL A 28 -44.63 14.99 -16.77
N LEU A 29 -45.41 14.32 -15.90
CA LEU A 29 -44.87 13.41 -14.88
C LEU A 29 -44.05 12.29 -15.51
N GLY A 30 -44.56 11.68 -16.60
CA GLY A 30 -43.84 10.63 -17.34
C GLY A 30 -42.51 11.12 -17.89
N ILE A 31 -42.49 12.33 -18.49
CA ILE A 31 -41.26 12.92 -19.02
C ILE A 31 -40.25 13.23 -17.88
N VAL A 32 -40.76 13.83 -16.80
CA VAL A 32 -39.92 14.17 -15.64
C VAL A 32 -39.29 12.92 -15.05
N PHE A 33 -40.08 11.87 -14.80
CA PHE A 33 -39.52 10.61 -14.27
C PHE A 33 -38.55 9.96 -15.25
N GLY A 34 -38.81 9.99 -16.55
CA GLY A 34 -37.90 9.46 -17.55
C GLY A 34 -36.55 10.18 -17.54
N VAL A 35 -36.56 11.52 -17.55
CA VAL A 35 -35.33 12.32 -17.51
C VAL A 35 -34.60 12.18 -16.16
N CYS A 36 -35.32 12.23 -15.03
CA CYS A 36 -34.74 12.04 -13.73
C CYS A 36 -34.08 10.67 -13.58
N SER A 37 -34.70 9.60 -14.10
CA SER A 37 -34.12 8.26 -14.09
C SER A 37 -32.80 8.19 -14.85
N VAL A 38 -32.70 8.80 -16.01
CA VAL A 38 -31.48 8.83 -16.82
C VAL A 38 -30.38 9.65 -16.10
N ILE A 39 -30.76 10.81 -15.56
CA ILE A 39 -29.77 11.64 -14.79
C ILE A 39 -29.29 10.90 -13.57
N ALA A 40 -30.18 10.24 -12.83
CA ALA A 40 -29.79 9.47 -11.64
C ALA A 40 -28.83 8.32 -12.02
N MET A 41 -29.13 7.60 -13.11
CA MET A 41 -28.26 6.51 -13.58
C MET A 41 -26.87 7.03 -13.99
N LEU A 42 -26.80 8.15 -14.71
CA LEU A 42 -25.53 8.77 -15.08
C LEU A 42 -24.75 9.26 -13.85
N ALA A 43 -25.43 9.89 -12.89
CA ALA A 43 -24.80 10.37 -11.66
C ALA A 43 -24.22 9.23 -10.82
N ILE A 44 -24.94 8.11 -10.69
CA ILE A 44 -24.46 6.92 -10.00
C ILE A 44 -23.23 6.31 -10.74
N GLY A 45 -23.32 6.21 -12.08
CA GLY A 45 -22.23 5.69 -12.90
C GLY A 45 -20.96 6.53 -12.79
N GLU A 46 -21.09 7.86 -12.86
CA GLU A 46 -19.96 8.79 -12.69
C GLU A 46 -19.39 8.74 -11.26
N GLY A 47 -20.26 8.67 -10.25
CA GLY A 47 -19.84 8.52 -8.85
C GLY A 47 -19.04 7.24 -8.62
N ALA A 48 -19.52 6.11 -9.11
CA ALA A 48 -18.82 4.83 -9.03
C ALA A 48 -17.49 4.83 -9.80
N SER A 49 -17.45 5.48 -10.97
CA SER A 49 -16.22 5.63 -11.76
C SER A 49 -15.18 6.48 -11.03
N ARG A 50 -15.57 7.59 -10.42
CA ARG A 50 -14.67 8.44 -9.62
C ARG A 50 -14.16 7.73 -8.40
N GLU A 51 -15.01 7.01 -7.67
CA GLU A 51 -14.62 6.21 -6.52
C GLU A 51 -13.57 5.16 -6.90
N ALA A 52 -13.82 4.41 -7.99
CA ALA A 52 -12.87 3.43 -8.51
C ALA A 52 -11.53 4.08 -8.92
N GLN A 53 -11.55 5.25 -9.57
CA GLN A 53 -10.35 5.98 -9.94
C GLN A 53 -9.58 6.47 -8.71
N GLU A 54 -10.27 6.92 -7.68
CA GLU A 54 -9.63 7.37 -6.44
C GLU A 54 -8.99 6.19 -5.69
N GLN A 55 -9.64 5.03 -5.64
CA GLN A 55 -9.06 3.81 -5.11
C GLN A 55 -7.81 3.37 -5.88
N ILE A 56 -7.81 3.48 -7.21
CA ILE A 56 -6.64 3.21 -8.05
C ILE A 56 -5.52 4.22 -7.77
N ARG A 57 -5.84 5.52 -7.62
CA ARG A 57 -4.87 6.55 -7.25
C ARG A 57 -4.23 6.31 -5.90
N GLN A 58 -5.04 5.93 -4.89
CA GLN A 58 -4.55 5.60 -3.55
C GLN A 58 -3.62 4.38 -3.55
N LEU A 59 -3.79 3.47 -4.50
CA LEU A 59 -2.89 2.34 -4.71
C LEU A 59 -1.51 2.74 -5.28
N GLY A 60 -1.32 4.01 -5.66
CA GLY A 60 -0.07 4.51 -6.24
C GLY A 60 0.14 3.98 -7.66
N SER A 61 -0.61 4.51 -8.60
CA SER A 61 -0.58 4.12 -10.02
C SER A 61 0.80 4.24 -10.69
N GLN A 62 1.73 4.97 -10.08
CA GLN A 62 3.10 5.17 -10.55
C GLN A 62 4.11 4.25 -9.85
N ASN A 63 3.66 3.36 -8.96
CA ASN A 63 4.54 2.50 -8.20
C ASN A 63 4.69 1.12 -8.85
N ILE A 64 5.92 0.73 -9.14
CA ILE A 64 6.29 -0.63 -9.52
C ILE A 64 6.70 -1.36 -8.25
N ILE A 65 6.03 -2.47 -7.94
CA ILE A 65 6.30 -3.26 -6.76
C ILE A 65 6.97 -4.56 -7.18
N ILE A 66 8.20 -4.76 -6.74
CA ILE A 66 9.00 -5.95 -6.97
C ILE A 66 9.04 -6.72 -5.66
N ARG A 67 8.72 -8.00 -5.68
CA ARG A 67 8.69 -8.85 -4.49
C ARG A 67 9.54 -10.07 -4.64
N SER A 68 10.24 -10.42 -3.58
CA SER A 68 10.90 -11.71 -3.45
C SER A 68 9.86 -12.81 -3.22
N VAL A 69 9.88 -13.84 -4.05
CA VAL A 69 8.98 -14.99 -3.94
C VAL A 69 9.82 -16.23 -3.64
N LYS A 70 9.43 -16.97 -2.61
CA LYS A 70 10.09 -18.24 -2.27
C LYS A 70 9.90 -19.24 -3.42
N PRO A 71 10.97 -19.88 -3.92
CA PRO A 71 10.85 -20.93 -4.92
C PRO A 71 9.95 -22.07 -4.46
N PRO A 72 9.16 -22.70 -5.36
CA PRO A 72 8.36 -23.87 -5.03
C PRO A 72 9.23 -25.04 -4.55
N GLU A 73 8.67 -25.88 -3.67
CA GLU A 73 9.41 -26.97 -3.02
C GLU A 73 9.99 -28.01 -3.97
N ASP A 74 9.39 -28.17 -5.15
CA ASP A 74 9.83 -29.13 -6.17
C ASP A 74 11.22 -28.82 -6.76
N GLN A 75 11.70 -27.58 -6.65
CA GLN A 75 13.05 -27.20 -7.08
C GLN A 75 14.12 -27.39 -6.00
N LYS A 76 13.74 -27.73 -4.78
CA LYS A 76 14.66 -28.00 -3.67
C LYS A 76 15.49 -29.29 -3.86
N ALA A 77 15.07 -30.18 -4.74
CA ALA A 77 15.70 -31.48 -4.96
C ALA A 77 17.16 -31.42 -5.46
N THR A 78 17.61 -30.25 -5.96
CA THR A 78 18.98 -30.09 -6.45
C THR A 78 19.93 -29.48 -5.39
N SER A 79 19.38 -28.99 -4.29
CA SER A 79 20.12 -28.30 -3.21
C SER A 79 20.22 -29.13 -1.92
N GLU A 80 20.23 -30.47 -2.01
CA GLU A 80 20.23 -31.40 -0.86
C GLU A 80 21.43 -31.28 0.11
N ARG A 81 22.32 -30.33 -0.08
CA ARG A 81 23.48 -30.14 0.80
C ARG A 81 23.56 -28.82 1.55
N THR A 82 22.70 -27.88 1.28
CA THR A 82 22.76 -26.57 1.95
C THR A 82 21.47 -26.33 2.73
N MET A 83 21.54 -26.32 4.06
CA MET A 83 20.41 -25.95 4.96
C MET A 83 19.99 -24.48 4.80
N LEU A 84 20.69 -23.69 3.99
CA LEU A 84 20.46 -22.28 3.77
C LEU A 84 19.87 -22.06 2.39
N LEU A 85 18.59 -21.66 2.35
CA LEU A 85 17.92 -21.25 1.12
C LEU A 85 18.13 -19.76 0.88
N LYS A 86 18.97 -19.43 -0.09
CA LYS A 86 19.20 -18.05 -0.52
C LYS A 86 18.31 -17.73 -1.71
N TYR A 87 17.47 -16.70 -1.60
CA TYR A 87 16.59 -16.26 -2.68
C TYR A 87 16.17 -14.79 -2.51
N GLY A 88 15.62 -14.23 -3.58
CA GLY A 88 14.98 -12.93 -3.56
C GLY A 88 15.91 -11.78 -3.94
N LEU A 89 15.49 -10.58 -3.61
CA LEU A 89 16.16 -9.33 -3.97
C LEU A 89 17.34 -9.03 -3.05
N THR A 90 18.42 -8.53 -3.63
CA THR A 90 19.62 -8.10 -2.90
C THR A 90 19.70 -6.58 -2.76
N TYR A 91 20.54 -6.09 -1.85
CA TYR A 91 20.84 -4.66 -1.74
C TYR A 91 21.51 -4.13 -3.01
N GLU A 92 22.34 -4.95 -3.65
CA GLU A 92 22.97 -4.59 -4.92
C GLU A 92 21.95 -4.41 -6.05
N ASP A 93 20.89 -5.22 -6.09
CA ASP A 93 19.83 -5.04 -7.09
C ASP A 93 19.13 -3.70 -6.91
N ALA A 94 18.86 -3.33 -5.64
CA ALA A 94 18.26 -2.05 -5.33
C ALA A 94 19.17 -0.89 -5.80
N GLU A 95 20.45 -0.92 -5.51
CA GLU A 95 21.39 0.09 -5.96
C GLU A 95 21.50 0.16 -7.48
N ARG A 96 21.61 -1.00 -8.15
CA ARG A 96 21.66 -1.07 -9.62
C ARG A 96 20.42 -0.46 -10.28
N ILE A 97 19.21 -0.72 -9.74
CA ILE A 97 17.96 -0.14 -10.26
C ILE A 97 18.04 1.39 -10.23
N VAL A 98 18.49 1.97 -9.12
CA VAL A 98 18.60 3.43 -8.97
C VAL A 98 19.62 4.03 -9.93
N TYR A 99 20.81 3.41 -10.05
CA TYR A 99 21.89 3.96 -10.89
C TYR A 99 21.68 3.75 -12.38
N THR A 100 20.92 2.72 -12.77
CA THR A 100 20.78 2.37 -14.19
C THR A 100 19.56 3.00 -14.85
N LEU A 101 18.50 3.27 -14.07
CA LEU A 101 17.20 3.71 -14.61
C LEU A 101 16.95 5.19 -14.33
N PRO A 102 16.98 6.06 -15.37
CA PRO A 102 16.83 7.51 -15.19
C PRO A 102 15.43 7.96 -14.79
N ASN A 103 14.41 7.10 -14.97
CA ASN A 103 13.01 7.44 -14.69
C ASN A 103 12.55 7.08 -13.26
N VAL A 104 13.46 6.69 -12.39
CA VAL A 104 13.19 6.37 -10.99
C VAL A 104 13.24 7.67 -10.18
N GLU A 105 12.09 8.07 -9.63
CA GLU A 105 11.98 9.25 -8.76
C GLU A 105 12.34 8.89 -7.31
N VAL A 106 11.74 7.83 -6.81
CA VAL A 106 11.93 7.34 -5.43
C VAL A 106 11.98 5.83 -5.42
N MET A 107 12.90 5.28 -4.64
CA MET A 107 12.97 3.85 -4.39
C MET A 107 12.83 3.60 -2.89
N VAL A 108 11.99 2.62 -2.54
CA VAL A 108 11.80 2.14 -1.18
C VAL A 108 12.17 0.68 -1.12
N SER A 109 13.20 0.37 -0.35
CA SER A 109 13.57 -1.00 -0.02
C SER A 109 12.93 -1.38 1.30
N ALA A 110 12.33 -2.57 1.36
CA ALA A 110 11.72 -3.08 2.57
C ALA A 110 12.06 -4.55 2.81
N ARG A 111 12.38 -4.85 4.05
CA ARG A 111 12.53 -6.20 4.57
C ARG A 111 11.41 -6.47 5.55
N VAL A 112 10.66 -7.55 5.34
CA VAL A 112 9.45 -7.87 6.11
C VAL A 112 9.62 -9.22 6.77
N PHE A 113 9.48 -9.28 8.08
CA PHE A 113 9.55 -10.53 8.84
C PHE A 113 8.68 -10.47 10.08
N ARG A 114 8.18 -11.61 10.54
CA ARG A 114 7.35 -11.69 11.74
C ARG A 114 8.20 -11.90 12.98
N GLN A 115 7.84 -11.18 14.04
CA GLN A 115 8.48 -11.31 15.35
C GLN A 115 7.51 -11.01 16.49
N ASP A 116 7.77 -11.63 17.63
CA ASP A 116 7.11 -11.30 18.87
C ASP A 116 7.57 -9.95 19.39
N ILE A 117 6.63 -9.09 19.70
CA ILE A 117 6.84 -7.75 20.23
C ILE A 117 6.36 -7.75 21.67
N TRP A 118 7.21 -7.29 22.57
CA TRP A 118 6.94 -7.27 24.00
C TRP A 118 7.03 -5.86 24.56
N SER A 119 6.12 -5.52 25.45
CA SER A 119 6.18 -4.32 26.29
C SER A 119 5.49 -4.57 27.61
N GLU A 120 6.15 -4.27 28.73
CA GLU A 120 5.58 -4.31 30.08
C GLU A 120 4.80 -5.62 30.41
N GLY A 121 5.34 -6.77 29.95
CA GLY A 121 4.72 -8.09 30.17
C GLY A 121 3.63 -8.49 29.18
N ARG A 122 3.28 -7.64 28.20
CA ARG A 122 2.37 -7.95 27.11
C ARG A 122 3.16 -8.40 25.89
N ARG A 123 2.56 -9.32 25.13
CA ARG A 123 3.13 -9.87 23.89
C ARG A 123 2.14 -9.74 22.77
N VAL A 124 2.62 -9.31 21.63
CA VAL A 124 1.86 -9.22 20.37
C VAL A 124 2.69 -9.87 19.26
N ASP A 125 2.08 -10.68 18.43
CA ASP A 125 2.70 -11.16 17.19
C ASP A 125 2.54 -10.08 16.13
N GLY A 126 3.65 -9.48 15.73
CA GLY A 126 3.65 -8.37 14.77
C GLY A 126 4.57 -8.61 13.58
N THR A 127 4.33 -7.83 12.54
CA THR A 127 5.16 -7.81 11.35
C THR A 127 6.13 -6.65 11.43
N ILE A 128 7.43 -6.97 11.45
CA ILE A 128 8.48 -5.95 11.39
C ILE A 128 8.73 -5.58 9.95
N VAL A 129 8.59 -4.31 9.65
CA VAL A 129 8.87 -3.70 8.33
C VAL A 129 10.08 -2.81 8.45
N ALA A 130 11.25 -3.36 8.15
CA ALA A 130 12.48 -2.60 8.09
C ALA A 130 12.56 -1.86 6.75
N THR A 131 12.62 -0.52 6.78
CA THR A 131 12.46 0.29 5.58
C THR A 131 13.22 1.62 5.66
N VAL A 132 13.00 2.47 4.66
CA VAL A 132 13.64 3.79 4.50
C VAL A 132 12.73 4.92 4.99
N PRO A 133 13.28 6.11 5.34
CA PRO A 133 12.53 7.22 5.92
C PRO A 133 11.38 7.76 5.04
N TRP A 134 11.51 7.67 3.74
CA TRP A 134 10.50 8.16 2.76
C TRP A 134 9.45 7.12 2.38
N HIS A 135 9.45 5.94 3.01
CA HIS A 135 8.44 4.91 2.82
C HIS A 135 7.00 5.42 2.98
N PRO A 136 6.66 6.24 4.01
CA PRO A 136 5.31 6.73 4.20
C PRO A 136 4.77 7.50 3.00
N ALA A 137 5.59 8.37 2.39
CA ALA A 137 5.20 9.16 1.24
C ALA A 137 4.91 8.29 0.00
N THR A 138 5.65 7.19 -0.18
CA THR A 138 5.49 6.28 -1.32
C THR A 138 4.33 5.30 -1.12
N ALA A 139 4.13 4.83 0.11
CA ALA A 139 3.09 3.87 0.46
C ALA A 139 1.77 4.54 0.90
N ASN A 140 1.69 5.88 0.88
CA ASN A 140 0.57 6.67 1.37
C ASN A 140 0.18 6.31 2.82
N ILE A 141 1.19 6.14 3.67
CA ILE A 141 1.02 5.88 5.09
C ILE A 141 1.02 7.22 5.81
N ARG A 142 -0.01 7.48 6.62
CA ARG A 142 -0.08 8.68 7.47
C ARG A 142 0.32 8.35 8.88
N VAL A 143 1.01 9.28 9.53
CA VAL A 143 1.34 9.19 10.95
C VAL A 143 0.23 9.88 11.73
N ALA A 144 -0.42 9.15 12.62
CA ALA A 144 -1.49 9.67 13.48
C ALA A 144 -0.92 10.47 14.64
N GLU A 145 0.14 9.95 15.27
CA GLU A 145 0.76 10.54 16.45
C GLU A 145 2.28 10.44 16.34
N GLY A 146 2.96 11.49 16.82
CA GLY A 146 4.43 11.54 16.77
C GLY A 146 4.97 11.81 15.35
N ARG A 147 6.01 11.08 14.96
CA ARG A 147 6.67 11.22 13.66
C ARG A 147 7.25 9.91 13.16
N PHE A 148 7.55 9.85 11.87
CA PHE A 148 8.38 8.79 11.30
C PHE A 148 9.87 9.06 11.55
N PHE A 149 10.72 8.05 11.41
CA PHE A 149 12.17 8.23 11.61
C PHE A 149 12.80 9.05 10.49
N SER A 150 13.79 9.85 10.87
CA SER A 150 14.51 10.73 9.96
C SER A 150 15.61 10.01 9.16
N PRO A 151 16.12 10.61 8.06
CA PRO A 151 17.26 10.07 7.33
C PRO A 151 18.52 9.92 8.21
N ASP A 152 18.74 10.82 9.17
CA ASP A 152 19.88 10.74 10.08
C ASP A 152 19.74 9.59 11.06
N GLU A 153 18.55 9.37 11.63
CA GLU A 153 18.26 8.22 12.49
C GLU A 153 18.42 6.90 11.73
N ALA A 154 18.00 6.84 10.47
CA ALA A 154 18.21 5.68 9.63
C ALA A 154 19.70 5.43 9.33
N ARG A 155 20.45 6.48 9.01
CA ARG A 155 21.88 6.39 8.69
C ARG A 155 22.73 5.90 9.88
N VAL A 156 22.43 6.36 11.10
CA VAL A 156 23.15 5.94 12.30
C VAL A 156 22.64 4.60 12.87
N GLY A 157 21.63 3.98 12.25
CA GLY A 157 21.03 2.74 12.75
C GLY A 157 20.37 2.91 14.11
N ALA A 158 19.65 4.02 14.32
CA ALA A 158 19.00 4.32 15.59
C ALA A 158 17.96 3.26 15.99
N SER A 159 17.89 2.96 17.29
CA SER A 159 16.93 2.02 17.86
C SER A 159 15.57 2.71 18.10
N VAL A 160 14.93 3.10 17.02
CA VAL A 160 13.61 3.74 17.03
C VAL A 160 12.61 2.93 16.21
N CYS A 161 11.33 3.03 16.56
CA CYS A 161 10.26 2.35 15.83
C CYS A 161 9.01 3.21 15.74
N VAL A 162 8.20 2.92 14.72
CA VAL A 162 6.86 3.48 14.54
C VAL A 162 5.88 2.33 14.52
N LEU A 163 4.82 2.41 15.34
CA LEU A 163 3.87 1.33 15.53
C LEU A 163 2.67 1.44 14.60
N GLY A 164 2.18 0.30 14.15
CA GLY A 164 0.82 0.18 13.63
C GLY A 164 -0.21 0.35 14.75
N PRO A 165 -1.42 0.84 14.44
CA PRO A 165 -2.41 1.17 15.47
C PRO A 165 -2.93 -0.06 16.23
N GLY A 166 -2.89 -1.24 15.63
CA GLY A 166 -3.24 -2.50 16.30
C GLY A 166 -2.23 -2.86 17.38
N VAL A 167 -0.93 -2.84 17.02
CA VAL A 167 0.17 -3.10 17.97
C VAL A 167 0.14 -2.07 19.10
N ALA A 168 -0.06 -0.79 18.78
CA ALA A 168 -0.12 0.26 19.79
C ALA A 168 -1.27 0.01 20.79
N ARG A 169 -2.47 -0.32 20.32
CA ARG A 169 -3.64 -0.62 21.16
C ARG A 169 -3.45 -1.88 22.03
N GLU A 170 -2.79 -2.91 21.51
CA GLU A 170 -2.60 -4.16 22.25
C GLU A 170 -1.49 -4.03 23.30
N LEU A 171 -0.39 -3.34 22.98
CA LEU A 171 0.71 -3.13 23.93
C LEU A 171 0.41 -2.03 24.95
N PHE A 172 -0.25 -0.96 24.53
CA PHE A 172 -0.50 0.24 25.32
C PHE A 172 -2.00 0.64 25.30
N PRO A 173 -2.93 -0.18 25.89
CA PRO A 173 -4.36 0.08 25.81
C PRO A 173 -4.82 1.33 26.58
N ILE A 174 -4.03 1.80 27.55
CA ILE A 174 -4.37 2.93 28.43
C ILE A 174 -3.29 4.02 28.34
N ASP A 175 -2.04 3.61 28.18
CA ASP A 175 -0.88 4.52 28.20
C ASP A 175 -0.57 5.08 26.82
N ASP A 176 0.04 6.27 26.79
CA ASP A 176 0.61 6.84 25.58
C ASP A 176 1.82 5.99 25.13
N PRO A 177 1.80 5.46 23.90
CA PRO A 177 2.91 4.68 23.36
C PRO A 177 4.15 5.51 23.06
N LEU A 178 4.03 6.84 22.88
CA LEU A 178 5.16 7.70 22.51
C LEU A 178 6.22 7.77 23.58
N GLY A 179 7.49 7.57 23.19
CA GLY A 179 8.63 7.56 24.11
C GLY A 179 8.80 6.27 24.90
N ARG A 180 7.82 5.37 24.90
CA ARG A 180 7.94 4.05 25.55
C ARG A 180 8.91 3.15 24.79
N THR A 181 9.34 2.10 25.44
CA THR A 181 10.28 1.12 24.88
C THR A 181 9.57 -0.21 24.65
N ILE A 182 9.71 -0.74 23.45
CA ILE A 182 9.29 -2.10 23.09
C ILE A 182 10.53 -2.98 22.92
N ARG A 183 10.35 -4.28 23.10
CA ARG A 183 11.36 -5.29 22.81
C ARG A 183 10.90 -6.14 21.63
N VAL A 184 11.74 -6.22 20.61
CA VAL A 184 11.55 -7.10 19.45
C VAL A 184 12.68 -8.12 19.46
N SER A 185 12.38 -9.40 19.69
CA SER A 185 13.39 -10.40 20.02
C SER A 185 14.24 -9.95 21.23
N ASP A 186 15.56 -9.82 21.02
CA ASP A 186 16.51 -9.37 22.04
C ASP A 186 16.85 -7.87 21.95
N ASN A 187 16.19 -7.14 21.06
CA ASN A 187 16.52 -5.74 20.79
C ASN A 187 15.43 -4.79 21.32
N TYR A 188 15.86 -3.69 21.90
CA TYR A 188 14.99 -2.64 22.42
C TYR A 188 14.87 -1.48 21.42
N TYR A 189 13.63 -1.00 21.22
CA TYR A 189 13.31 0.11 20.34
C TYR A 189 12.45 1.13 21.06
N ARG A 190 12.76 2.41 20.89
CA ARG A 190 11.94 3.51 21.40
C ARG A 190 10.85 3.85 20.39
N VAL A 191 9.61 3.90 20.84
CA VAL A 191 8.47 4.31 20.03
C VAL A 191 8.51 5.82 19.80
N ILE A 192 8.51 6.26 18.53
CA ILE A 192 8.56 7.67 18.14
C ILE A 192 7.32 8.12 17.37
N GLY A 193 6.44 7.21 17.00
CA GLY A 193 5.19 7.51 16.31
C GLY A 193 4.27 6.32 16.21
N VAL A 194 3.02 6.60 15.83
CA VAL A 194 1.97 5.62 15.53
C VAL A 194 1.36 6.00 14.20
N VAL A 195 1.20 5.04 13.28
CA VAL A 195 0.55 5.30 11.98
C VAL A 195 -0.97 5.20 12.09
N GLU A 196 -1.67 5.85 11.14
CA GLU A 196 -3.12 5.71 11.01
C GLU A 196 -3.49 4.30 10.53
N SER A 197 -4.66 3.82 10.96
CA SER A 197 -5.24 2.60 10.38
C SER A 197 -5.68 2.89 8.93
N LEU A 198 -5.19 2.12 7.98
CA LEU A 198 -5.59 2.24 6.58
C LEU A 198 -6.96 1.60 6.27
N GLY A 199 -7.69 1.16 7.31
CA GLY A 199 -8.99 0.49 7.17
C GLY A 199 -8.88 -0.92 6.58
N GLN A 200 -9.85 -1.76 6.88
CA GLN A 200 -9.88 -3.18 6.44
C GLN A 200 -10.08 -3.39 4.93
N GLY A 201 -10.18 -2.32 4.13
CA GLY A 201 -10.49 -2.37 2.70
C GLY A 201 -9.29 -2.52 1.75
N THR A 202 -8.06 -2.45 2.25
CA THR A 202 -6.84 -2.43 1.41
C THR A 202 -6.08 -3.76 1.36
N ALA A 203 -6.67 -4.85 1.84
CA ALA A 203 -6.12 -6.19 1.68
C ALA A 203 -6.11 -6.58 0.19
N LYS A 204 -4.93 -6.62 -0.43
CA LYS A 204 -4.78 -7.12 -1.80
C LYS A 204 -4.87 -8.65 -1.84
N PRO A 205 -5.38 -9.23 -2.95
CA PRO A 205 -5.19 -10.65 -3.24
C PRO A 205 -3.69 -10.92 -3.35
N GLY A 206 -3.13 -11.63 -2.37
CA GLY A 206 -1.69 -11.90 -2.27
C GLY A 206 -1.10 -11.72 -0.87
N GLY A 207 -1.91 -11.34 0.12
CA GLY A 207 -1.67 -11.63 1.54
C GLY A 207 -0.84 -10.64 2.35
N GLU A 208 -0.29 -9.56 1.79
CA GLU A 208 0.39 -8.53 2.57
C GLU A 208 -0.29 -7.18 2.39
N SER A 209 -0.98 -6.76 3.44
CA SER A 209 -1.60 -5.43 3.51
C SER A 209 -0.50 -4.37 3.57
N ARG A 210 -0.60 -3.34 2.74
CA ARG A 210 0.21 -2.13 2.94
C ARG A 210 -0.24 -1.48 4.23
N GLY A 211 0.68 -1.38 5.21
CA GLY A 211 0.39 -0.76 6.48
C GLY A 211 -0.68 -1.53 7.27
N SER A 212 -0.41 -2.81 7.54
CA SER A 212 -1.26 -3.58 8.46
C SER A 212 -1.26 -2.93 9.83
N ASP A 213 -2.39 -3.00 10.52
CA ASP A 213 -2.52 -2.54 11.90
C ASP A 213 -1.51 -3.21 12.84
N THR A 214 -0.96 -4.36 12.42
CA THR A 214 0.06 -5.15 13.15
C THR A 214 1.51 -4.87 12.72
N ASP A 215 1.75 -3.89 11.84
CA ASP A 215 3.09 -3.57 11.36
C ASP A 215 3.87 -2.72 12.37
N VAL A 216 5.17 -2.96 12.46
CA VAL A 216 6.12 -2.12 13.19
C VAL A 216 7.24 -1.72 12.27
N TYR A 217 7.39 -0.43 12.04
CA TYR A 217 8.38 0.14 11.14
C TYR A 217 9.67 0.46 11.89
N ILE A 218 10.80 -0.03 11.38
CA ILE A 218 12.15 0.25 11.91
C ILE A 218 13.08 0.67 10.75
N PRO A 219 14.17 1.39 11.01
CA PRO A 219 15.14 1.71 9.98
C PRO A 219 15.79 0.46 9.40
N LEU A 220 15.94 0.37 8.08
CA LEU A 220 16.53 -0.78 7.40
C LEU A 220 17.96 -1.08 7.86
N PRO A 221 18.87 -0.09 8.03
CA PRO A 221 20.21 -0.37 8.56
C PRO A 221 20.19 -0.95 9.97
N THR A 222 19.23 -0.50 10.82
CA THR A 222 19.07 -1.07 12.16
C THR A 222 18.70 -2.55 12.10
N ALA A 223 17.81 -2.91 11.19
CA ALA A 223 17.44 -4.31 11.00
C ALA A 223 18.60 -5.16 10.50
N GLN A 224 19.39 -4.65 9.55
CA GLN A 224 20.60 -5.33 9.05
C GLN A 224 21.58 -5.64 10.17
N HIS A 225 21.90 -4.64 10.99
CA HIS A 225 22.87 -4.81 12.09
C HIS A 225 22.40 -5.74 13.21
N ARG A 226 21.08 -5.78 13.48
CA ARG A 226 20.54 -6.49 14.65
C ARG A 226 19.99 -7.88 14.35
N PHE A 227 19.43 -8.09 13.16
CA PHE A 227 18.80 -9.35 12.78
C PHE A 227 19.62 -10.13 11.73
N GLY A 228 20.67 -9.51 11.15
CA GLY A 228 21.42 -10.12 10.05
C GLY A 228 20.52 -10.40 8.85
N ASP A 229 21.02 -11.08 7.82
CA ASP A 229 20.24 -11.40 6.61
C ASP A 229 19.59 -12.80 6.65
N VAL A 230 19.98 -13.63 7.62
CA VAL A 230 19.50 -15.01 7.78
C VAL A 230 18.31 -15.07 8.73
N LEU A 231 17.17 -15.53 8.24
CA LEU A 231 16.00 -15.84 9.04
C LEU A 231 15.98 -17.33 9.37
N VAL A 232 16.08 -17.66 10.64
CA VAL A 232 16.00 -19.03 11.13
C VAL A 232 14.55 -19.31 11.56
N LYS A 233 13.87 -20.20 10.84
CA LYS A 233 12.54 -20.70 11.20
C LYS A 233 12.69 -22.09 11.79
N ALA A 234 12.59 -22.21 13.11
CA ALA A 234 12.51 -23.49 13.79
C ALA A 234 11.04 -23.88 13.96
N ARG A 235 10.61 -24.95 13.31
CA ARG A 235 9.35 -25.65 13.60
C ARG A 235 9.66 -27.02 14.16
N SER A 236 8.72 -27.57 14.93
CA SER A 236 8.88 -28.90 15.54
C SER A 236 9.32 -29.94 14.49
N GLY A 237 10.60 -30.33 14.53
CA GLY A 237 11.19 -31.34 13.64
C GLY A 237 11.83 -30.85 12.33
N SER A 238 11.82 -29.53 12.03
CA SER A 238 12.50 -28.99 10.85
C SER A 238 13.18 -27.64 11.16
N PHE A 239 14.41 -27.50 10.69
CA PHE A 239 15.17 -26.26 10.70
C PHE A 239 15.23 -25.74 9.26
N GLU A 240 14.60 -24.60 8.99
CA GLU A 240 14.75 -23.88 7.72
C GLU A 240 15.53 -22.60 7.97
N MET A 241 16.64 -22.44 7.26
CA MET A 241 17.40 -21.18 7.21
C MET A 241 17.11 -20.52 5.86
N GLU A 242 16.56 -19.31 5.91
CA GLU A 242 16.30 -18.51 4.72
C GLU A 242 17.17 -17.26 4.76
N GLU A 243 17.95 -17.03 3.70
CA GLU A 243 18.69 -15.79 3.50
C GLU A 243 17.95 -14.92 2.49
N VAL A 244 17.31 -13.86 2.98
CA VAL A 244 16.59 -12.88 2.15
C VAL A 244 16.98 -11.49 2.62
N GLN A 245 17.67 -10.75 1.76
CA GLN A 245 18.12 -9.39 2.08
C GLN A 245 16.96 -8.41 2.00
N LEU A 246 16.20 -8.43 0.90
CA LEU A 246 15.04 -7.58 0.69
C LEU A 246 13.84 -8.41 0.28
N HIS A 247 12.70 -8.18 0.93
CA HIS A 247 11.45 -8.83 0.57
C HIS A 247 10.69 -8.05 -0.50
N GLN A 248 10.90 -6.74 -0.53
CA GLN A 248 10.19 -5.86 -1.44
C GLN A 248 11.02 -4.64 -1.81
N ILE A 249 10.94 -4.25 -3.09
CA ILE A 249 11.40 -2.96 -3.59
C ILE A 249 10.21 -2.28 -4.24
N ILE A 250 9.92 -1.04 -3.83
CA ILE A 250 8.91 -0.19 -4.46
C ILE A 250 9.66 0.89 -5.22
N VAL A 251 9.44 0.96 -6.52
CA VAL A 251 9.99 2.00 -7.39
C VAL A 251 8.88 2.92 -7.83
N LYS A 252 8.99 4.19 -7.50
CA LYS A 252 8.09 5.23 -7.98
C LYS A 252 8.69 5.87 -9.22
N THR A 253 7.93 5.90 -10.31
CA THR A 253 8.34 6.53 -11.57
C THR A 253 7.86 7.98 -11.64
N ALA A 254 8.60 8.82 -12.38
CA ALA A 254 8.26 10.23 -12.56
C ALA A 254 6.93 10.45 -13.31
N SER A 255 6.52 9.52 -14.20
CA SER A 255 5.27 9.60 -14.94
C SER A 255 4.61 8.24 -15.13
N LEU A 256 3.29 8.25 -15.34
CA LEU A 256 2.50 7.04 -15.56
C LEU A 256 2.90 6.32 -16.86
N GLU A 257 3.28 7.07 -17.88
CA GLU A 257 3.67 6.54 -19.18
C GLU A 257 4.94 5.68 -19.10
N ASN A 258 5.83 6.01 -18.16
CA ASN A 258 7.09 5.32 -17.98
C ASN A 258 6.99 4.04 -17.13
N VAL A 259 5.85 3.78 -16.49
CA VAL A 259 5.69 2.64 -15.57
C VAL A 259 5.96 1.31 -16.28
N ILE A 260 5.33 1.09 -17.42
CA ILE A 260 5.44 -0.18 -18.17
C ILE A 260 6.87 -0.37 -18.68
N ALA A 261 7.42 0.66 -19.33
CA ALA A 261 8.79 0.60 -19.87
C ALA A 261 9.84 0.39 -18.77
N THR A 262 9.68 1.09 -17.63
CA THR A 262 10.56 0.92 -16.47
C THR A 262 10.41 -0.46 -15.84
N ALA A 263 9.19 -0.99 -15.74
CA ALA A 263 8.96 -2.34 -15.23
C ALA A 263 9.59 -3.43 -16.09
N GLU A 264 9.51 -3.30 -17.42
CA GLU A 264 10.17 -4.23 -18.35
C GLU A 264 11.70 -4.13 -18.26
N ALA A 265 12.23 -2.91 -18.14
CA ALA A 265 13.67 -2.69 -17.95
C ALA A 265 14.17 -3.33 -16.65
N ILE A 266 13.45 -3.13 -15.52
CA ILE A 266 13.77 -3.77 -14.23
C ILE A 266 13.71 -5.31 -14.37
N ARG A 267 12.65 -5.83 -14.99
CA ARG A 267 12.50 -7.27 -15.20
C ARG A 267 13.64 -7.87 -16.00
N SER A 268 14.05 -7.22 -17.09
CA SER A 268 15.15 -7.68 -17.93
C SER A 268 16.49 -7.61 -17.20
N GLN A 269 16.68 -6.58 -16.38
CA GLN A 269 17.88 -6.41 -15.56
C GLN A 269 17.99 -7.51 -14.51
N LEU A 270 16.92 -7.73 -13.72
CA LEU A 270 16.89 -8.77 -12.70
C LEU A 270 17.05 -10.17 -13.31
N ALA A 271 16.37 -10.47 -14.42
CA ALA A 271 16.51 -11.75 -15.11
C ALA A 271 17.96 -12.01 -15.57
N ARG A 272 18.69 -10.97 -15.94
CA ARG A 272 20.09 -11.10 -16.40
C ARG A 272 21.05 -11.44 -15.26
N PHE A 273 20.81 -10.91 -14.07
CA PHE A 273 21.69 -11.10 -12.93
C PHE A 273 21.33 -12.36 -12.12
N HIS A 274 20.01 -12.66 -11.97
CA HIS A 274 19.55 -13.85 -11.25
C HIS A 274 19.54 -15.15 -12.11
N ALA A 275 19.70 -15.06 -13.44
CA ALA A 275 19.84 -16.26 -14.29
C ALA A 275 21.23 -16.95 -14.18
N LYS A 276 22.15 -16.37 -13.41
CA LYS A 276 23.50 -16.91 -13.21
C LYS A 276 23.70 -17.54 -11.83
N GLU A 277 22.73 -17.42 -10.94
CA GLU A 277 22.66 -18.07 -9.62
C GLU A 277 21.71 -19.27 -9.66
#